data_63d5d39551be59ce7011a5062affaf77
#
_entry.id   63d5d39551be59ce7011a5062affaf77
#
_cell.length_a   1.000
_cell.length_b   1.000
_cell.length_c   1.000
_cell.angle_alpha   90.00
_cell.angle_beta   90.00
_cell.angle_gamma   90.00
#
_symmetry.space_group_name_H-M   'P 1'
#
loop_
_entity.id
_entity.type
_entity.pdbx_description
1 polymer ?
#
loop_
_entity_poly.entity_id
_entity_poly.type
_entity_poly.pdbx_seq_one_letter_code
_entity_poly.pdbx_strand_id
1 'polypeptide(L)'
;MIVDKEEIVSSNNYQVIIDYVINDVLEKTKKNPRVEAMKIYTTFDLKVQDVLVKLEKGELFKYYNDYDQEGTAITSIADGSIVALSGGRNYKARGLNRATALNRQPGSTAKPLFDYAPYIEYLNGSPGDYFFDEPYSYSTGQSINDADRKYQGMISLRQALVGSRNITALQAFQKVAAKDISLIENFVHSVGINYGSALYESASIGGFNGTN
;
A
#
# COMPACT_ATOMS: atom_id res chain seq x y z
N MET A 1 7.70 -12.20 -29.56
CA MET A 1 9.01 -11.57 -29.75
C MET A 1 10.02 -12.53 -29.13
N ILE A 2 10.89 -13.15 -29.91
CA ILE A 2 11.99 -13.94 -29.38
C ILE A 2 13.04 -12.88 -28.99
N VAL A 3 13.14 -12.58 -27.70
CA VAL A 3 14.16 -11.67 -27.21
C VAL A 3 15.47 -12.47 -27.25
N ASP A 4 16.45 -11.98 -27.98
CA ASP A 4 17.74 -12.61 -28.13
C ASP A 4 18.42 -12.74 -26.75
N LYS A 5 19.08 -13.86 -26.49
CA LYS A 5 19.69 -14.13 -25.17
C LYS A 5 20.68 -13.03 -24.73
N GLU A 6 21.28 -12.33 -25.67
CA GLU A 6 22.23 -11.24 -25.41
C GLU A 6 21.56 -9.94 -24.99
N GLU A 7 20.33 -9.63 -25.44
CA GLU A 7 19.56 -8.46 -24.97
C GLU A 7 19.06 -8.59 -23.53
N ILE A 8 18.79 -9.79 -23.06
CA ILE A 8 18.35 -10.04 -21.67
C ILE A 8 19.47 -9.73 -20.66
N VAL A 9 20.73 -9.86 -21.07
CA VAL A 9 21.90 -9.62 -20.20
C VAL A 9 22.31 -8.16 -20.16
N SER A 10 21.95 -7.34 -21.17
CA SER A 10 22.46 -5.99 -21.33
C SER A 10 21.57 -4.86 -20.75
N SER A 11 20.31 -5.13 -20.43
CA SER A 11 19.41 -4.10 -19.89
C SER A 11 18.79 -4.51 -18.55
N ASN A 12 19.48 -4.21 -17.48
CA ASN A 12 19.00 -4.36 -16.09
C ASN A 12 17.77 -3.49 -15.77
N ASN A 13 17.36 -2.61 -16.69
CA ASN A 13 16.33 -1.60 -16.44
C ASN A 13 14.90 -2.19 -16.25
N TYR A 14 14.63 -3.36 -16.83
CA TYR A 14 13.30 -4.00 -16.76
C TYR A 14 13.32 -5.31 -15.97
N GLN A 15 14.40 -5.59 -15.26
CA GLN A 15 14.55 -6.87 -14.57
C GLN A 15 13.44 -7.13 -13.55
N VAL A 16 12.97 -6.09 -12.88
CA VAL A 16 11.90 -6.19 -11.87
C VAL A 16 10.59 -6.67 -12.49
N ILE A 17 10.19 -6.12 -13.64
CA ILE A 17 8.95 -6.55 -14.31
C ILE A 17 9.09 -7.94 -14.94
N ILE A 18 10.28 -8.28 -15.43
CA ILE A 18 10.55 -9.63 -15.96
C ILE A 18 10.40 -10.67 -14.84
N ASP A 19 11.03 -10.45 -13.70
CA ASP A 19 10.94 -11.37 -12.56
C ASP A 19 9.51 -11.44 -12.00
N TYR A 20 8.81 -10.31 -11.91
CA TYR A 20 7.41 -10.27 -11.51
C TYR A 20 6.53 -11.11 -12.43
N VAL A 21 6.60 -10.90 -13.74
CA VAL A 21 5.81 -11.62 -14.74
C VAL A 21 6.10 -13.12 -14.70
N ILE A 22 7.38 -13.52 -14.58
CA ILE A 22 7.75 -14.93 -14.48
C ILE A 22 7.11 -15.58 -13.24
N ASN A 23 7.15 -14.90 -12.10
CA ASN A 23 6.58 -15.42 -10.86
C ASN A 23 5.05 -15.50 -10.96
N ASP A 24 4.38 -14.47 -11.50
CA ASP A 24 2.94 -14.43 -11.68
C ASP A 24 2.45 -15.55 -12.62
N VAL A 25 3.14 -15.77 -13.73
CA VAL A 25 2.83 -16.88 -14.65
C VAL A 25 3.04 -18.24 -13.98
N LEU A 26 4.15 -18.41 -13.27
CA LEU A 26 4.42 -19.65 -12.54
C LEU A 26 3.34 -19.94 -11.49
N GLU A 27 2.92 -18.92 -10.75
CA GLU A 27 1.89 -19.05 -9.72
C GLU A 27 0.53 -19.42 -10.32
N LYS A 28 0.12 -18.73 -11.38
CA LYS A 28 -1.20 -18.90 -12.01
C LYS A 28 -1.31 -20.17 -12.85
N THR A 29 -0.24 -20.53 -13.57
CA THR A 29 -0.29 -21.62 -14.56
C THR A 29 0.45 -22.87 -14.14
N LYS A 30 1.31 -22.80 -13.12
CA LYS A 30 2.27 -23.82 -12.69
C LYS A 30 3.31 -24.18 -13.77
N LYS A 31 3.40 -23.38 -14.86
CA LYS A 31 4.38 -23.52 -15.93
C LYS A 31 5.50 -22.52 -15.75
N ASN A 32 6.71 -22.93 -16.02
CA ASN A 32 7.89 -22.08 -15.85
C ASN A 32 8.30 -21.44 -17.19
N PRO A 33 8.09 -20.11 -17.36
CA PRO A 33 8.45 -19.39 -18.60
C PRO A 33 9.94 -19.45 -18.95
N ARG A 34 10.81 -19.82 -18.00
CA ARG A 34 12.26 -19.94 -18.23
C ARG A 34 12.65 -21.21 -18.97
N VAL A 35 11.79 -22.23 -18.97
CA VAL A 35 12.06 -23.55 -19.58
C VAL A 35 10.99 -23.97 -20.58
N GLU A 36 9.82 -23.36 -20.54
CA GLU A 36 8.70 -23.65 -21.45
C GLU A 36 8.48 -22.44 -22.38
N ALA A 37 8.46 -22.70 -23.69
CA ALA A 37 8.20 -21.67 -24.69
C ALA A 37 6.73 -21.21 -24.60
N MET A 38 6.51 -19.90 -24.37
CA MET A 38 5.18 -19.32 -24.31
C MET A 38 5.18 -17.85 -24.75
N LYS A 39 4.02 -17.34 -25.16
CA LYS A 39 3.79 -15.92 -25.40
C LYS A 39 3.06 -15.35 -24.19
N ILE A 40 3.61 -14.32 -23.57
CA ILE A 40 3.04 -13.65 -22.40
C ILE A 40 2.70 -12.22 -22.82
N TYR A 41 1.43 -11.85 -22.64
CA TYR A 41 0.95 -10.49 -22.84
C TYR A 41 0.79 -9.85 -21.47
N THR A 42 1.30 -8.65 -21.31
CA THR A 42 1.29 -7.92 -20.04
C THR A 42 0.65 -6.55 -20.21
N THR A 43 0.30 -5.95 -19.08
CA THR A 43 -0.25 -4.59 -18.99
C THR A 43 0.84 -3.53 -18.80
N PHE A 44 2.11 -3.91 -18.73
CA PHE A 44 3.20 -2.97 -18.54
C PHE A 44 3.36 -1.99 -19.70
N ASP A 45 3.42 -0.70 -19.38
CA ASP A 45 3.76 0.38 -20.30
C ASP A 45 5.24 0.75 -20.12
N LEU A 46 6.06 0.44 -21.13
CA LEU A 46 7.50 0.69 -21.05
C LEU A 46 7.86 2.18 -20.93
N LYS A 47 7.00 3.09 -21.43
CA LYS A 47 7.25 4.54 -21.25
C LYS A 47 7.09 4.95 -19.81
N VAL A 48 6.09 4.40 -19.12
CA VAL A 48 5.88 4.63 -17.69
C VAL A 48 6.98 3.95 -16.89
N GLN A 49 7.37 2.73 -17.27
CA GLN A 49 8.48 2.01 -16.63
C GLN A 49 9.80 2.78 -16.74
N ASP A 50 10.09 3.41 -17.88
CA ASP A 50 11.31 4.22 -18.07
C ASP A 50 11.36 5.41 -17.11
N VAL A 51 10.20 5.97 -16.73
CA VAL A 51 10.13 7.03 -15.72
C VAL A 51 10.53 6.51 -14.35
N LEU A 52 10.06 5.31 -13.96
CA LEU A 52 10.48 4.68 -12.69
C LEU A 52 11.98 4.36 -12.69
N VAL A 53 12.53 3.88 -13.80
CA VAL A 53 13.98 3.66 -13.93
C VAL A 53 14.79 4.94 -13.70
N LYS A 54 14.33 6.09 -14.23
CA LYS A 54 14.96 7.38 -13.97
C LYS A 54 14.84 7.81 -12.52
N LEU A 55 13.70 7.53 -11.89
CA LEU A 55 13.48 7.77 -10.46
C LEU A 55 14.49 6.97 -9.62
N GLU A 56 14.60 5.65 -9.85
CA GLU A 56 15.53 4.76 -9.17
C GLU A 56 16.98 5.23 -9.26
N LYS A 57 17.37 5.76 -10.43
CA LYS A 57 18.71 6.31 -10.68
C LYS A 57 18.96 7.68 -10.03
N GLY A 58 17.92 8.30 -9.44
CA GLY A 58 18.00 9.63 -8.86
C GLY A 58 18.04 10.77 -9.90
N GLU A 59 17.65 10.49 -11.15
CA GLU A 59 17.60 11.49 -12.22
C GLU A 59 16.41 12.46 -12.08
N LEU A 60 15.29 11.97 -11.52
CA LEU A 60 14.07 12.74 -11.29
C LEU A 60 13.90 13.21 -9.84
N PHE A 61 14.49 12.50 -8.92
CA PHE A 61 14.40 12.77 -7.48
C PHE A 61 15.74 12.47 -6.82
N LYS A 62 16.24 13.39 -6.00
CA LYS A 62 17.48 13.21 -5.28
C LYS A 62 17.19 12.52 -3.95
N TYR A 63 17.67 11.30 -3.78
CA TYR A 63 17.60 10.59 -2.52
C TYR A 63 18.47 11.27 -1.46
N TYR A 64 18.03 11.18 -0.20
CA TYR A 64 18.73 11.81 0.90
C TYR A 64 20.11 11.16 1.17
N ASN A 65 20.17 9.83 1.02
CA ASN A 65 21.39 9.06 1.13
C ASN A 65 21.39 7.83 0.21
N ASP A 66 22.54 7.12 0.14
CA ASP A 66 22.68 5.95 -0.74
C ASP A 66 21.93 4.69 -0.25
N TYR A 67 21.50 4.67 0.99
CA TYR A 67 20.76 3.57 1.60
C TYR A 67 19.25 3.70 1.45
N ASP A 68 18.77 4.89 1.06
CA ASP A 68 17.35 5.10 0.83
C ASP A 68 16.86 4.18 -0.29
N GLN A 69 15.74 3.53 -0.03
CA GLN A 69 15.10 2.61 -0.94
C GLN A 69 13.64 3.02 -1.15
N GLU A 70 13.08 2.60 -2.26
CA GLU A 70 11.68 2.76 -2.57
C GLU A 70 11.10 1.44 -3.10
N GLY A 71 9.80 1.34 -3.13
CA GLY A 71 9.05 0.31 -3.84
C GLY A 71 7.80 0.96 -4.39
N THR A 72 7.61 0.88 -5.70
CA THR A 72 6.54 1.62 -6.38
C THR A 72 5.76 0.70 -7.30
N ALA A 73 4.43 0.72 -7.18
CA ALA A 73 3.50 0.15 -8.14
C ALA A 73 2.65 1.27 -8.74
N ILE A 74 2.57 1.33 -10.06
CA ILE A 74 1.69 2.25 -10.78
C ILE A 74 0.60 1.43 -11.44
N THR A 75 -0.65 1.81 -11.18
CA THR A 75 -1.84 1.13 -11.72
C THR A 75 -2.62 2.05 -12.65
N SER A 76 -3.26 1.45 -13.64
CA SER A 76 -4.22 2.12 -14.52
C SER A 76 -5.50 2.45 -13.74
N ILE A 77 -5.97 3.68 -13.83
CA ILE A 77 -7.24 4.10 -13.20
C ILE A 77 -8.44 3.45 -13.90
N ALA A 78 -8.29 3.07 -15.16
CA ALA A 78 -9.39 2.52 -15.95
C ALA A 78 -9.81 1.11 -15.51
N ASP A 79 -8.87 0.28 -15.09
CA ASP A 79 -9.09 -1.13 -14.83
C ASP A 79 -8.29 -1.72 -13.65
N GLY A 80 -7.47 -0.90 -12.98
CA GLY A 80 -6.64 -1.31 -11.86
C GLY A 80 -5.40 -2.15 -12.25
N SER A 81 -5.15 -2.36 -13.56
CA SER A 81 -4.00 -3.14 -14.00
C SER A 81 -2.67 -2.46 -13.63
N ILE A 82 -1.65 -3.26 -13.31
CA ILE A 82 -0.31 -2.75 -13.03
C ILE A 82 0.35 -2.38 -14.36
N VAL A 83 0.77 -1.12 -14.50
CA VAL A 83 1.42 -0.60 -15.70
C VAL A 83 2.91 -0.34 -15.53
N ALA A 84 3.40 -0.20 -14.31
CA ALA A 84 4.83 -0.11 -14.03
C ALA A 84 5.14 -0.57 -12.58
N LEU A 85 6.36 -1.09 -12.37
CA LEU A 85 6.86 -1.53 -11.07
C LEU A 85 8.31 -1.08 -10.85
N SER A 86 8.61 -0.65 -9.63
CA SER A 86 9.97 -0.52 -9.12
C SER A 86 10.15 -1.39 -7.88
N GLY A 87 11.13 -2.27 -7.91
CA GLY A 87 11.52 -3.11 -6.79
C GLY A 87 12.53 -2.45 -5.85
N GLY A 88 12.90 -1.21 -6.14
CA GLY A 88 13.88 -0.45 -5.41
C GLY A 88 15.18 -0.22 -6.17
N ARG A 89 15.98 0.72 -5.68
CA ARG A 89 17.26 1.12 -6.27
C ARG A 89 18.22 -0.08 -6.35
N ASN A 90 18.92 -0.18 -7.48
CA ASN A 90 19.89 -1.26 -7.73
C ASN A 90 19.28 -2.67 -7.66
N TYR A 91 18.05 -2.83 -8.13
CA TYR A 91 17.38 -4.13 -8.19
C TYR A 91 18.24 -5.16 -8.94
N LYS A 92 18.44 -6.31 -8.32
CA LYS A 92 19.16 -7.45 -8.94
C LYS A 92 18.16 -8.53 -9.31
N ALA A 93 18.45 -9.26 -10.39
CA ALA A 93 17.64 -10.39 -10.84
C ALA A 93 17.30 -11.32 -9.67
N ARG A 94 16.00 -11.62 -9.50
CA ARG A 94 15.44 -12.43 -8.40
C ARG A 94 15.70 -11.85 -7.00
N GLY A 95 16.01 -10.56 -6.92
CA GLY A 95 16.20 -9.87 -5.65
C GLY A 95 14.86 -9.52 -4.99
N LEU A 96 14.95 -8.80 -3.87
CA LEU A 96 13.79 -8.32 -3.14
C LEU A 96 13.05 -7.26 -3.97
N ASN A 97 11.86 -7.60 -4.45
CA ASN A 97 10.94 -6.64 -5.05
C ASN A 97 10.16 -5.93 -3.94
N ARG A 98 10.55 -4.72 -3.60
CA ARG A 98 9.94 -3.96 -2.51
C ARG A 98 8.51 -3.50 -2.79
N ALA A 99 8.10 -3.45 -4.06
CA ALA A 99 6.73 -3.13 -4.41
C ALA A 99 5.75 -4.29 -4.12
N THR A 100 6.22 -5.55 -4.07
CA THR A 100 5.34 -6.72 -4.00
C THR A 100 5.67 -7.69 -2.87
N ALA A 101 6.77 -7.50 -2.15
CA ALA A 101 7.24 -8.46 -1.16
C ALA A 101 7.60 -7.83 0.20
N LEU A 102 7.26 -6.55 0.42
CA LEU A 102 7.46 -5.92 1.71
C LEU A 102 6.28 -6.17 2.64
N ASN A 103 6.60 -6.61 3.84
CA ASN A 103 5.65 -6.70 4.93
C ASN A 103 5.99 -5.59 5.95
N ARG A 104 5.34 -4.43 5.79
CA ARG A 104 5.59 -3.24 6.62
C ARG A 104 4.28 -2.66 7.13
N GLN A 105 4.39 -1.91 8.24
CA GLN A 105 3.28 -1.14 8.76
C GLN A 105 2.95 0.01 7.80
N PRO A 106 1.69 0.13 7.32
CA PRO A 106 1.28 1.20 6.43
C PRO A 106 1.22 2.56 7.13
N GLY A 107 1.16 2.58 8.45
CA GLY A 107 0.98 3.81 9.21
C GLY A 107 -0.31 4.53 8.82
N SER A 108 -0.30 5.85 8.84
CA SER A 108 -1.50 6.68 8.58
C SER A 108 -2.14 6.51 7.20
N THR A 109 -1.50 5.81 6.26
CA THR A 109 -2.15 5.47 4.98
C THR A 109 -3.30 4.46 5.15
N ALA A 110 -3.37 3.78 6.29
CA ALA A 110 -4.48 2.89 6.63
C ALA A 110 -5.80 3.64 6.93
N LYS A 111 -5.73 4.86 7.44
CA LYS A 111 -6.90 5.61 7.97
C LYS A 111 -8.08 5.71 7.00
N PRO A 112 -7.90 6.02 5.72
CA PRO A 112 -9.02 6.05 4.79
C PRO A 112 -9.78 4.73 4.72
N LEU A 113 -9.08 3.60 4.84
CA LEU A 113 -9.64 2.27 4.57
C LEU A 113 -10.08 1.53 5.84
N PHE A 114 -9.43 1.76 6.99
CA PHE A 114 -9.77 1.08 8.24
C PHE A 114 -10.75 1.86 9.12
N ASP A 115 -10.80 3.18 8.95
CA ASP A 115 -11.58 4.06 9.82
C ASP A 115 -12.70 4.78 9.07
N TYR A 116 -12.30 5.68 8.17
CA TYR A 116 -13.22 6.66 7.60
C TYR A 116 -14.18 6.09 6.57
N ALA A 117 -13.68 5.22 5.67
CA ALA A 117 -14.56 4.59 4.69
C ALA A 117 -15.57 3.63 5.34
N PRO A 118 -15.20 2.73 6.27
CA PRO A 118 -16.16 1.94 7.03
C PRO A 118 -17.15 2.79 7.84
N TYR A 119 -16.69 3.88 8.44
CA TYR A 119 -17.57 4.80 9.18
C TYR A 119 -18.64 5.42 8.26
N ILE A 120 -18.24 5.88 7.08
CA ILE A 120 -19.15 6.47 6.10
C ILE A 120 -20.12 5.41 5.56
N GLU A 121 -19.59 4.24 5.17
CA GLU A 121 -20.36 3.18 4.53
C GLU A 121 -21.40 2.56 5.47
N TYR A 122 -20.99 2.21 6.69
CA TYR A 122 -21.82 1.37 7.56
C TYR A 122 -22.58 2.15 8.66
N LEU A 123 -22.17 3.37 8.95
CA LEU A 123 -22.84 4.22 9.94
C LEU A 123 -23.53 5.44 9.34
N ASN A 124 -23.63 5.52 8.00
CA ASN A 124 -24.13 6.70 7.28
C ASN A 124 -23.37 7.97 7.68
N GLY A 125 -22.08 7.84 7.96
CA GLY A 125 -21.23 8.95 8.34
C GLY A 125 -20.98 9.91 7.17
N SER A 126 -20.54 11.10 7.52
CA SER A 126 -20.25 12.17 6.57
C SER A 126 -18.87 12.77 6.83
N PRO A 127 -18.15 13.23 5.80
CA PRO A 127 -16.94 14.03 6.00
C PRO A 127 -17.13 15.29 6.84
N GLY A 128 -18.38 15.75 6.99
CA GLY A 128 -18.77 16.88 7.83
C GLY A 128 -19.05 16.54 9.29
N ASP A 129 -19.12 15.26 9.66
CA ASP A 129 -19.35 14.85 11.04
C ASP A 129 -18.22 15.30 11.96
N TYR A 130 -18.56 15.69 13.17
CA TYR A 130 -17.62 16.21 14.14
C TYR A 130 -17.14 15.14 15.12
N PHE A 131 -15.88 15.23 15.45
CA PHE A 131 -15.20 14.42 16.45
C PHE A 131 -14.42 15.32 17.40
N PHE A 132 -14.20 14.87 18.63
CA PHE A 132 -13.38 15.58 19.59
C PHE A 132 -11.95 15.05 19.58
N ASP A 133 -11.04 15.88 19.12
CA ASP A 133 -9.61 15.65 19.18
C ASP A 133 -9.08 16.15 20.53
N GLU A 134 -9.12 15.28 21.52
CA GLU A 134 -8.78 15.52 22.93
C GLU A 134 -8.08 14.28 23.51
N PRO A 135 -7.54 14.31 24.76
CA PRO A 135 -6.91 13.15 25.37
C PRO A 135 -7.79 11.89 25.25
N TYR A 136 -7.26 10.83 24.65
CA TYR A 136 -8.00 9.63 24.34
C TYR A 136 -7.18 8.36 24.53
N SER A 137 -7.83 7.21 24.60
CA SER A 137 -7.18 5.93 24.85
C SER A 137 -7.82 4.79 24.05
N TYR A 138 -7.01 3.79 23.76
CA TYR A 138 -7.49 2.48 23.30
C TYR A 138 -8.36 1.82 24.37
N SER A 139 -9.15 0.84 24.01
CA SER A 139 -9.96 0.03 24.94
C SER A 139 -9.13 -0.68 26.01
N THR A 140 -7.84 -0.87 25.75
CA THR A 140 -6.86 -1.42 26.72
C THR A 140 -6.44 -0.41 27.80
N GLY A 141 -6.85 0.85 27.71
CA GLY A 141 -6.45 1.94 28.60
C GLY A 141 -5.14 2.62 28.21
N GLN A 142 -4.42 2.14 27.19
CA GLN A 142 -3.22 2.80 26.70
C GLN A 142 -3.59 4.10 25.98
N SER A 143 -2.93 5.20 26.33
CA SER A 143 -3.16 6.49 25.68
C SER A 143 -2.69 6.49 24.22
N ILE A 144 -3.46 7.16 23.35
CA ILE A 144 -3.08 7.48 21.98
C ILE A 144 -2.75 8.97 21.87
N ASN A 145 -1.78 9.32 21.06
CA ASN A 145 -1.39 10.69 20.79
C ASN A 145 -1.36 10.96 19.29
N ASP A 146 -1.65 12.18 18.92
CA ASP A 146 -1.37 12.68 17.60
C ASP A 146 0.12 12.95 17.40
N ALA A 147 0.59 12.95 16.15
CA ALA A 147 2.00 13.08 15.83
C ALA A 147 2.64 14.36 16.38
N ASP A 148 1.87 15.45 16.40
CA ASP A 148 2.31 16.76 16.93
C ASP A 148 2.10 16.92 18.45
N ARG A 149 1.50 15.91 19.12
CA ARG A 149 1.12 15.92 20.53
C ARG A 149 0.27 17.10 20.95
N LYS A 150 -0.56 17.61 20.04
CA LYS A 150 -1.51 18.72 20.28
C LYS A 150 -2.92 18.23 20.03
N TYR A 151 -3.88 18.90 20.65
CA TYR A 151 -5.31 18.64 20.46
C TYR A 151 -5.95 19.84 19.75
N GLN A 152 -6.88 19.54 18.86
CA GLN A 152 -7.56 20.57 18.06
C GLN A 152 -9.01 20.82 18.52
N GLY A 153 -9.49 20.05 19.52
CA GLY A 153 -10.86 20.12 19.98
C GLY A 153 -11.84 19.57 18.96
N MET A 154 -12.95 20.20 18.77
CA MET A 154 -14.01 19.75 17.86
C MET A 154 -13.61 20.04 16.40
N ILE A 155 -13.37 18.99 15.62
CA ILE A 155 -12.99 19.05 14.20
C ILE A 155 -13.86 18.13 13.36
N SER A 156 -14.04 18.45 12.09
CA SER A 156 -14.75 17.59 11.16
C SER A 156 -13.89 16.38 10.76
N LEU A 157 -14.54 15.28 10.33
CA LEU A 157 -13.86 14.10 9.83
C LEU A 157 -12.89 14.44 8.67
N ARG A 158 -13.28 15.37 7.79
CA ARG A 158 -12.42 15.90 6.72
C ARG A 158 -11.15 16.56 7.27
N GLN A 159 -11.29 17.44 8.25
CA GLN A 159 -10.16 18.11 8.90
C GLN A 159 -9.24 17.09 9.59
N ALA A 160 -9.84 16.10 10.25
CA ALA A 160 -9.10 15.00 10.88
C ALA A 160 -8.25 14.20 9.89
N LEU A 161 -8.80 13.86 8.71
CA LEU A 161 -8.06 13.16 7.66
C LEU A 161 -6.94 14.04 7.09
N VAL A 162 -7.22 15.32 6.78
CA VAL A 162 -6.22 16.28 6.28
C VAL A 162 -5.07 16.45 7.27
N GLY A 163 -5.39 16.56 8.58
CA GLY A 163 -4.39 16.66 9.65
C GLY A 163 -3.80 15.32 10.07
N SER A 164 -4.24 14.21 9.48
CA SER A 164 -3.84 12.85 9.84
C SER A 164 -3.95 12.56 11.33
N ARG A 165 -5.06 13.00 11.97
CA ARG A 165 -5.28 12.88 13.42
C ARG A 165 -5.46 11.41 13.80
N ASN A 166 -4.70 10.95 14.79
CA ASN A 166 -4.75 9.56 15.27
C ASN A 166 -5.97 9.33 16.16
N ILE A 167 -6.27 10.28 17.02
CA ILE A 167 -7.37 10.21 17.99
C ILE A 167 -8.69 10.03 17.27
N THR A 168 -8.95 10.90 16.29
CA THR A 168 -10.19 10.87 15.50
C THR A 168 -10.32 9.58 14.68
N ALA A 169 -9.19 9.09 14.14
CA ALA A 169 -9.15 7.82 13.43
C ALA A 169 -9.56 6.65 14.32
N LEU A 170 -8.99 6.57 15.53
CA LEU A 170 -9.36 5.55 16.52
C LEU A 170 -10.84 5.67 16.91
N GLN A 171 -11.36 6.87 17.14
CA GLN A 171 -12.78 7.08 17.46
C GLN A 171 -13.71 6.60 16.34
N ALA A 172 -13.37 6.88 15.08
CA ALA A 172 -14.13 6.41 13.92
C ALA A 172 -14.11 4.88 13.82
N PHE A 173 -12.91 4.27 13.98
CA PHE A 173 -12.74 2.82 14.03
C PHE A 173 -13.61 2.20 15.14
N GLN A 174 -13.51 2.69 16.37
CA GLN A 174 -14.24 2.17 17.53
C GLN A 174 -15.76 2.28 17.36
N LYS A 175 -16.26 3.34 16.73
CA LYS A 175 -17.69 3.47 16.44
C LYS A 175 -18.21 2.36 15.51
N VAL A 176 -17.43 2.01 14.48
CA VAL A 176 -17.79 0.88 13.59
C VAL A 176 -17.64 -0.44 14.31
N ALA A 177 -16.53 -0.65 15.00
CA ALA A 177 -16.25 -1.87 15.74
C ALA A 177 -17.29 -2.14 16.84
N ALA A 178 -17.80 -1.09 17.49
CA ALA A 178 -18.87 -1.21 18.49
C ALA A 178 -20.19 -1.71 17.89
N LYS A 179 -20.45 -1.45 16.61
CA LYS A 179 -21.59 -2.04 15.90
C LYS A 179 -21.29 -3.49 15.52
N ASP A 180 -20.17 -3.73 14.83
CA ASP A 180 -19.67 -5.03 14.45
C ASP A 180 -18.27 -4.88 13.84
N ILE A 181 -17.24 -5.46 14.45
CA ILE A 181 -15.86 -5.42 13.95
C ILE A 181 -15.73 -6.06 12.56
N SER A 182 -16.56 -7.05 12.24
CA SER A 182 -16.54 -7.72 10.93
C SER A 182 -16.86 -6.79 9.77
N LEU A 183 -17.50 -5.66 10.01
CA LEU A 183 -17.74 -4.64 8.98
C LEU A 183 -16.43 -4.04 8.46
N ILE A 184 -15.50 -3.77 9.37
CA ILE A 184 -14.16 -3.28 8.99
C ILE A 184 -13.38 -4.38 8.30
N GLU A 185 -13.39 -5.60 8.84
CA GLU A 185 -12.70 -6.76 8.25
C GLU A 185 -13.16 -7.03 6.83
N ASN A 186 -14.47 -7.10 6.62
CA ASN A 186 -15.04 -7.33 5.29
C ASN A 186 -14.72 -6.21 4.31
N PHE A 187 -14.75 -4.95 4.78
CA PHE A 187 -14.41 -3.81 3.94
C PHE A 187 -12.97 -3.88 3.45
N VAL A 188 -12.01 -4.06 4.36
CA VAL A 188 -10.59 -4.08 3.99
C VAL A 188 -10.21 -5.30 3.16
N HIS A 189 -10.84 -6.46 3.42
CA HIS A 189 -10.67 -7.65 2.58
C HIS A 189 -11.26 -7.44 1.18
N SER A 190 -12.38 -6.72 1.06
CA SER A 190 -13.01 -6.46 -0.25
C SER A 190 -12.12 -5.62 -1.18
N VAL A 191 -11.22 -4.82 -0.61
CA VAL A 191 -10.22 -4.04 -1.37
C VAL A 191 -8.85 -4.73 -1.43
N GLY A 192 -8.77 -6.01 -1.05
CA GLY A 192 -7.57 -6.84 -1.20
C GLY A 192 -6.52 -6.67 -0.09
N ILE A 193 -6.83 -5.98 0.99
CA ILE A 193 -5.87 -5.79 2.09
C ILE A 193 -5.87 -7.01 3.02
N ASN A 194 -4.68 -7.54 3.30
CA ASN A 194 -4.46 -8.56 4.31
C ASN A 194 -3.68 -7.94 5.49
N TYR A 195 -4.28 -7.95 6.67
CA TYR A 195 -3.69 -7.40 7.91
C TYR A 195 -3.26 -8.49 8.91
N GLY A 196 -3.28 -9.75 8.51
CA GLY A 196 -2.92 -10.90 9.35
C GLY A 196 -4.12 -11.63 9.96
N SER A 197 -3.94 -12.19 11.14
CA SER A 197 -4.93 -13.13 11.75
C SER A 197 -5.99 -12.45 12.62
N ALA A 198 -5.76 -11.21 13.07
CA ALA A 198 -6.70 -10.50 13.93
C ALA A 198 -6.61 -9.00 13.72
N LEU A 199 -7.78 -8.34 13.76
CA LEU A 199 -7.89 -6.90 13.67
C LEU A 199 -7.91 -6.28 15.07
N TYR A 200 -6.92 -5.44 15.35
CA TYR A 200 -6.80 -4.70 16.59
C TYR A 200 -7.03 -3.19 16.36
N GLU A 201 -7.39 -2.47 17.41
CA GLU A 201 -7.59 -1.02 17.35
C GLU A 201 -6.37 -0.25 16.83
N SER A 202 -5.16 -0.78 17.00
CA SER A 202 -3.94 -0.19 16.42
C SER A 202 -3.95 -0.16 14.90
N ALA A 203 -4.78 -0.94 14.24
CA ALA A 203 -4.97 -0.91 12.79
C ALA A 203 -5.53 0.44 12.32
N SER A 204 -6.28 1.15 13.17
CA SER A 204 -6.78 2.50 12.90
C SER A 204 -5.70 3.51 12.54
N ILE A 205 -4.48 3.28 13.00
CA ILE A 205 -3.32 4.12 12.68
C ILE A 205 -2.24 3.36 11.89
N GLY A 206 -2.60 2.19 11.36
CA GLY A 206 -1.72 1.34 10.56
C GLY A 206 -0.71 0.53 11.37
N GLY A 207 -1.02 0.22 12.62
CA GLY A 207 -0.19 -0.58 13.53
C GLY A 207 -0.33 -2.09 13.27
N PHE A 208 -0.25 -2.51 12.02
CA PHE A 208 -0.23 -3.92 11.62
C PHE A 208 0.82 -4.13 10.51
N ASN A 209 1.27 -5.35 10.36
CA ASN A 209 2.13 -5.70 9.23
C ASN A 209 1.24 -5.96 8.02
N GLY A 210 1.14 -4.98 7.15
CA GLY A 210 0.42 -5.10 5.88
C GLY A 210 1.22 -5.91 4.88
N THR A 211 0.51 -6.59 3.98
CA THR A 211 1.09 -7.18 2.77
C THR A 211 0.87 -6.25 1.61
N ASN A 212 1.82 -6.23 0.71
CA ASN A 212 1.70 -5.52 -0.56
C ASN A 212 0.78 -6.27 -1.50
#